data_547a741097764d997e6733656fd0b8d0
#
_entry.id   547a741097764d997e6733656fd0b8d0
#
_cell.length_a   1.000
_cell.length_b   1.000
_cell.length_c   1.000
_cell.angle_alpha   90.00
_cell.angle_beta   90.00
_cell.angle_gamma   90.00
#
_symmetry.space_group_name_H-M   'P 1'
#
loop_
_entity.id
_entity.type
_entity.pdbx_description
1 polymer ?
#
loop_
_entity_poly.entity_id
_entity_poly.type
_entity_poly.pdbx_seq_one_letter_code
_entity_poly.pdbx_strand_id
1 'polypeptide(L)'
;MATIHLIRTSKDNKAVRGTATIPIGADKVVCATLENSEYIIPEGTYELKNTMSPKFKKILPLVCGVRGRSGIRIHTGTKPEHSTGCVLVSAFGKQQIIDFINQKAKQNEKVYLTISYAD
;
A
#
# COMPACT_ATOMS: atom_id res chain seq x y z
N MET A 1 9.15 -4.06 14.85
CA MET A 1 8.48 -4.41 13.59
C MET A 1 8.11 -3.13 12.86
N ALA A 2 8.45 -3.04 11.59
CA ALA A 2 8.20 -1.84 10.80
C ALA A 2 6.82 -1.95 10.14
N THR A 3 5.95 -0.97 10.37
CA THR A 3 4.58 -1.02 9.88
C THR A 3 4.17 0.30 9.23
N ILE A 4 3.59 0.20 8.04
CA ILE A 4 2.89 1.30 7.39
C ILE A 4 1.41 1.12 7.70
N HIS A 5 0.76 2.16 8.21
CA HIS A 5 -0.67 2.12 8.55
C HIS A 5 -1.48 2.78 7.45
N LEU A 6 -2.40 2.03 6.86
CA LEU A 6 -3.38 2.55 5.92
C LEU A 6 -4.71 2.65 6.65
N ILE A 7 -5.19 3.86 6.84
CA ILE A 7 -6.49 4.13 7.47
C ILE A 7 -7.46 4.56 6.39
N ARG A 8 -8.50 3.77 6.17
CA ARG A 8 -9.57 4.08 5.23
C ARG A 8 -10.54 5.03 5.89
N THR A 9 -10.78 6.19 5.28
CA THR A 9 -11.55 7.28 5.89
C THR A 9 -12.92 7.50 5.24
N SER A 10 -13.10 7.07 4.00
CA SER A 10 -14.39 7.17 3.33
C SER A 10 -14.55 6.06 2.29
N LYS A 11 -15.80 5.69 2.04
CA LYS A 11 -16.12 4.65 1.06
C LYS A 11 -17.45 4.99 0.41
N ASP A 12 -17.46 4.93 -0.93
CA ASP A 12 -18.70 4.97 -1.71
C ASP A 12 -18.73 3.73 -2.63
N ASN A 13 -19.66 3.69 -3.57
CA ASN A 13 -19.81 2.53 -4.44
C ASN A 13 -18.70 2.40 -5.50
N LYS A 14 -17.81 3.39 -5.63
CA LYS A 14 -16.73 3.39 -6.60
C LYS A 14 -15.35 3.39 -5.95
N ALA A 15 -15.16 4.18 -4.91
CA ALA A 15 -13.85 4.45 -4.35
C ALA A 15 -13.81 4.33 -2.82
N VAL A 16 -12.66 3.86 -2.33
CA VAL A 16 -12.30 3.93 -0.92
C VAL A 16 -11.09 4.84 -0.82
N ARG A 17 -11.21 5.90 -0.02
CA ARG A 17 -10.13 6.86 0.20
C ARG A 17 -9.60 6.72 1.61
N GLY A 18 -8.32 6.98 1.74
CA GLY A 18 -7.67 6.89 3.04
C GLY A 18 -6.32 7.58 3.04
N THR A 19 -5.55 7.29 4.06
CA THR A 19 -4.18 7.78 4.21
C THR A 19 -3.26 6.64 4.62
N ALA A 20 -2.05 6.66 4.08
CA ALA A 20 -0.98 5.77 4.51
C ALA A 20 0.06 6.58 5.29
N THR A 21 0.42 6.11 6.47
CA THR A 21 1.41 6.73 7.33
C THR A 21 2.65 5.86 7.37
N ILE A 22 3.78 6.44 6.95
CA ILE A 22 5.08 5.77 6.90
C ILE A 22 5.95 6.36 8.00
N PRO A 23 6.37 5.56 9.01
CA PRO A 23 7.25 6.07 10.06
C PRO A 23 8.66 6.29 9.52
N ILE A 24 9.22 7.48 9.74
CA ILE A 24 10.57 7.84 9.30
C ILE A 24 11.32 8.38 10.51
N GLY A 25 12.12 7.53 11.19
CA GLY A 25 12.78 7.90 12.42
C GLY A 25 11.78 8.31 13.48
N ALA A 26 11.93 9.53 14.03
CA ALA A 26 11.00 10.11 15.01
C ALA A 26 9.85 10.88 14.34
N ASP A 27 9.83 10.93 13.01
CA ASP A 27 8.83 11.64 12.22
C ASP A 27 8.00 10.67 11.39
N LYS A 28 7.18 11.19 10.47
CA LYS A 28 6.33 10.38 9.61
C LYS A 28 6.06 11.09 8.29
N VAL A 29 5.79 10.29 7.25
CA VAL A 29 5.26 10.78 5.97
C VAL A 29 3.85 10.24 5.82
N VAL A 30 2.90 11.12 5.47
CA VAL A 30 1.51 10.75 5.25
C VAL A 30 1.17 11.01 3.79
N CYS A 31 0.60 10.01 3.12
CA CYS A 31 0.14 10.16 1.74
C CYS A 31 -1.28 9.66 1.57
N ALA A 32 -2.01 10.26 0.64
CA ALA A 32 -3.37 9.85 0.31
C ALA A 32 -3.38 8.50 -0.39
N THR A 33 -4.39 7.69 -0.13
CA THR A 33 -4.60 6.41 -0.80
C THR A 33 -5.95 6.37 -1.48
N LEU A 34 -6.03 5.59 -2.56
CA LEU A 34 -7.25 5.39 -3.33
C LEU A 34 -7.35 3.91 -3.69
N GLU A 35 -8.50 3.32 -3.46
CA GLU A 35 -8.77 1.94 -3.80
C GLU A 35 -10.09 1.84 -4.54
N ASN A 36 -10.27 0.76 -5.31
CA ASN A 36 -11.53 0.47 -6.00
C ASN A 36 -12.44 -0.31 -5.05
N SER A 37 -13.62 0.24 -4.75
CA SER A 37 -14.57 -0.38 -3.81
C SER A 37 -15.01 -1.78 -4.23
N GLU A 38 -15.06 -2.05 -5.52
CA GLU A 38 -15.49 -3.35 -6.05
C GLU A 38 -14.48 -4.46 -5.78
N TYR A 39 -13.18 -4.12 -5.73
CA TYR A 39 -12.08 -5.10 -5.64
C TYR A 39 -11.27 -4.96 -4.37
N ILE A 40 -11.75 -4.20 -3.40
CA ILE A 40 -11.02 -3.88 -2.19
C ILE A 40 -10.56 -5.12 -1.43
N ILE A 41 -9.33 -5.11 -0.94
CA ILE A 41 -8.81 -6.20 -0.13
C ILE A 41 -9.26 -6.05 1.33
N PRO A 42 -9.33 -7.15 2.09
CA PRO A 42 -9.81 -7.08 3.48
C PRO A 42 -8.88 -6.27 4.39
N GLU A 43 -9.44 -5.71 5.47
CA GLU A 43 -8.64 -5.19 6.58
C GLU A 43 -7.73 -6.29 7.11
N GLY A 44 -6.62 -5.90 7.66
CA GLY A 44 -5.66 -6.84 8.23
C GLY A 44 -4.23 -6.36 8.09
N THR A 45 -3.30 -7.24 8.38
CA THR A 45 -1.87 -6.97 8.30
C THR A 45 -1.24 -7.87 7.25
N TYR A 46 -0.52 -7.26 6.32
CA TYR A 46 0.12 -7.94 5.19
C TYR A 46 1.59 -7.59 5.16
N GLU A 47 2.44 -8.55 4.81
CA GLU A 47 3.85 -8.23 4.58
C GLU A 47 4.00 -7.49 3.25
N LEU A 48 4.90 -6.50 3.21
CA LEU A 48 5.25 -5.77 1.99
C LEU A 48 6.65 -6.16 1.54
N LYS A 49 6.80 -6.44 0.24
CA LYS A 49 8.09 -6.71 -0.39
C LYS A 49 8.21 -5.96 -1.69
N ASN A 50 9.36 -5.37 -1.94
CA ASN A 50 9.66 -4.80 -3.25
C ASN A 50 10.06 -5.92 -4.20
N THR A 51 9.24 -6.16 -5.22
CA THR A 51 9.53 -7.18 -6.22
C THR A 51 9.20 -6.67 -7.62
N MET A 52 9.76 -7.32 -8.64
CA MET A 52 9.48 -6.98 -10.02
C MET A 52 8.01 -7.30 -10.36
N SER A 53 7.30 -6.31 -10.86
CA SER A 53 5.94 -6.51 -11.36
C SER A 53 5.99 -6.95 -12.82
N PRO A 54 5.46 -8.12 -13.17
CA PRO A 54 5.37 -8.52 -14.58
C PRO A 54 4.48 -7.58 -15.39
N LYS A 55 3.41 -7.08 -14.80
CA LYS A 55 2.47 -6.19 -15.47
C LYS A 55 3.06 -4.81 -15.74
N PHE A 56 3.69 -4.21 -14.74
CA PHE A 56 4.21 -2.84 -14.85
C PHE A 56 5.68 -2.79 -15.25
N LYS A 57 6.37 -3.94 -15.26
CA LYS A 57 7.78 -4.09 -15.68
C LYS A 57 8.71 -3.20 -14.88
N LYS A 58 8.45 -3.08 -13.58
CA LYS A 58 9.29 -2.32 -12.63
C LYS A 58 9.07 -2.84 -11.22
N ILE A 59 10.00 -2.48 -10.33
CA ILE A 59 9.92 -2.84 -8.92
C ILE A 59 8.79 -2.02 -8.27
N LEU A 60 7.86 -2.72 -7.63
CA LEU A 60 6.76 -2.11 -6.89
C LEU A 60 6.51 -2.89 -5.61
N PRO A 61 6.01 -2.23 -4.54
CA PRO A 61 5.65 -2.95 -3.32
C PRO A 61 4.55 -3.98 -3.60
N LEU A 62 4.83 -5.22 -3.24
CA LEU A 62 3.88 -6.32 -3.32
C LEU A 62 3.23 -6.50 -1.95
N VAL A 63 1.90 -6.55 -1.93
CA VAL A 63 1.12 -6.86 -0.72
C VAL A 63 0.96 -8.38 -0.68
N CYS A 64 1.71 -9.01 0.22
CA CYS A 64 1.82 -10.47 0.27
C CYS A 64 0.68 -11.10 1.04
N GLY A 65 0.25 -12.28 0.60
CA GLY A 65 -0.68 -13.10 1.37
C GLY A 65 -2.13 -12.64 1.34
N VAL A 66 -2.53 -11.89 0.33
CA VAL A 66 -3.94 -11.53 0.14
C VAL A 66 -4.69 -12.79 -0.30
N ARG A 67 -5.61 -13.24 0.55
CA ARG A 67 -6.29 -14.52 0.37
C ARG A 67 -7.05 -14.58 -0.95
N GLY A 68 -6.77 -15.62 -1.74
CA GLY A 68 -7.42 -15.84 -3.03
C GLY A 68 -6.99 -14.89 -4.14
N ARG A 69 -5.95 -14.09 -3.93
CA ARG A 69 -5.49 -13.09 -4.90
C ARG A 69 -3.97 -13.06 -4.98
N SER A 70 -3.47 -12.65 -6.12
CA SER A 70 -2.04 -12.47 -6.36
C SER A 70 -1.79 -11.15 -7.09
N GLY A 71 -0.57 -10.67 -7.03
CA GLY A 71 -0.20 -9.45 -7.74
C GLY A 71 -0.82 -8.17 -7.20
N ILE A 72 -1.28 -8.16 -5.97
CA ILE A 72 -1.78 -6.96 -5.31
C ILE A 72 -0.58 -6.10 -4.93
N ARG A 73 -0.55 -4.86 -5.41
CA ARG A 73 0.60 -3.97 -5.24
C ARG A 73 0.17 -2.58 -4.83
N ILE A 74 1.14 -1.79 -4.41
CA ILE A 74 0.98 -0.35 -4.24
C ILE A 74 1.60 0.30 -5.48
N HIS A 75 0.81 1.09 -6.23
CA HIS A 75 1.31 1.77 -7.42
C HIS A 75 0.60 3.10 -7.63
N THR A 76 1.03 3.85 -8.63
CA THR A 76 0.43 5.15 -8.91
C THR A 76 -0.90 5.01 -9.64
N GLY A 77 -1.81 5.94 -9.38
CA GLY A 77 -3.10 6.03 -10.06
C GLY A 77 -3.92 7.16 -9.48
N THR A 78 -4.85 7.67 -10.25
CA THR A 78 -5.68 8.81 -9.88
C THR A 78 -7.18 8.53 -9.93
N LYS A 79 -7.56 7.36 -10.43
CA LYS A 79 -8.98 6.95 -10.56
C LYS A 79 -9.15 5.54 -10.02
N PRO A 80 -10.30 5.23 -9.42
CA PRO A 80 -10.57 3.87 -8.92
C PRO A 80 -10.38 2.79 -9.99
N GLU A 81 -10.71 3.12 -11.24
CA GLU A 81 -10.60 2.19 -12.37
C GLU A 81 -9.15 1.74 -12.64
N HIS A 82 -8.16 2.47 -12.11
CA HIS A 82 -6.74 2.07 -12.22
C HIS A 82 -6.40 0.91 -11.29
N SER A 83 -7.35 0.46 -10.46
CA SER A 83 -7.12 -0.60 -9.48
C SER A 83 -8.11 -1.74 -9.62
N THR A 84 -7.61 -2.96 -9.52
CA THR A 84 -8.42 -4.17 -9.33
C THR A 84 -8.03 -4.85 -8.02
N GLY A 85 -7.78 -4.04 -6.99
CA GLY A 85 -7.37 -4.48 -5.65
C GLY A 85 -6.12 -3.80 -5.15
N CYS A 86 -5.34 -3.19 -6.03
CA CYS A 86 -4.12 -2.48 -5.65
C CYS A 86 -4.43 -1.18 -4.90
N VAL A 87 -3.49 -0.76 -4.07
CA VAL A 87 -3.57 0.53 -3.38
C VAL A 87 -2.90 1.58 -4.25
N LEU A 88 -3.63 2.63 -4.58
CA LEU A 88 -3.14 3.70 -5.44
C LEU A 88 -2.66 4.87 -4.59
N VAL A 89 -1.49 5.38 -4.93
CA VAL A 89 -0.84 6.52 -4.24
C VAL A 89 -0.24 7.46 -5.27
N SER A 90 0.26 8.60 -4.83
CA SER A 90 1.03 9.50 -5.68
C SER A 90 2.41 8.89 -5.98
N ALA A 91 3.09 9.42 -7.00
CA ALA A 91 4.46 9.00 -7.31
C ALA A 91 5.39 9.22 -6.12
N PHE A 92 5.22 10.32 -5.39
CA PHE A 92 5.99 10.61 -4.18
C PHE A 92 5.71 9.56 -3.11
N GLY A 93 4.45 9.25 -2.84
CA GLY A 93 4.07 8.24 -1.84
C GLY A 93 4.60 6.87 -2.18
N LYS A 94 4.51 6.47 -3.44
CA LYS A 94 5.07 5.19 -3.91
C LYS A 94 6.58 5.13 -3.63
N GLN A 95 7.32 6.18 -3.96
CA GLN A 95 8.77 6.18 -3.77
C GLN A 95 9.13 6.13 -2.28
N GLN A 96 8.40 6.85 -1.43
CA GLN A 96 8.62 6.80 0.01
C GLN A 96 8.42 5.40 0.56
N ILE A 97 7.41 4.68 0.09
CA ILE A 97 7.14 3.30 0.52
C ILE A 97 8.25 2.36 0.05
N ILE A 98 8.66 2.48 -1.22
CA ILE A 98 9.75 1.67 -1.77
C ILE A 98 11.03 1.88 -0.96
N ASP A 99 11.39 3.13 -0.69
CA ASP A 99 12.62 3.47 0.05
C ASP A 99 12.56 2.94 1.48
N PHE A 100 11.41 3.04 2.13
CA PHE A 100 11.23 2.53 3.49
C PHE A 100 11.43 1.01 3.53
N ILE A 101 10.83 0.27 2.59
CA ILE A 101 10.99 -1.19 2.52
C ILE A 101 12.46 -1.55 2.30
N ASN A 102 13.15 -0.86 1.38
CA ASN A 102 14.56 -1.11 1.08
C ASN A 102 15.44 -0.82 2.29
N GLN A 103 15.18 0.29 3.00
CA GLN A 103 15.96 0.66 4.18
C GLN A 103 15.83 -0.40 5.27
N LYS A 104 14.61 -0.87 5.53
CA LYS A 104 14.36 -1.89 6.56
C LYS A 104 14.95 -3.24 6.15
N ALA A 105 14.93 -3.59 4.87
CA ALA A 105 15.54 -4.81 4.38
C ALA A 105 17.06 -4.84 4.66
N LYS A 106 17.73 -3.69 4.57
CA LYS A 106 19.16 -3.57 4.91
C LYS A 106 19.43 -3.83 6.39
N GLN A 107 18.42 -3.69 7.24
CA GLN A 107 18.48 -3.96 8.67
C GLN A 107 17.92 -5.34 9.02
N ASN A 108 17.68 -6.19 8.03
CA ASN A 108 17.04 -7.51 8.19
C ASN A 108 15.66 -7.40 8.86
N GLU A 109 14.94 -6.31 8.61
CA GLU A 109 13.64 -6.06 9.20
C GLU A 109 12.56 -6.13 8.11
N LYS A 110 11.50 -6.89 8.37
CA LYS A 110 10.33 -6.98 7.49
C LYS A 110 9.46 -5.74 7.67
N VAL A 111 8.74 -5.38 6.60
CA VAL A 111 7.78 -4.29 6.61
C VAL A 111 6.39 -4.85 6.42
N TYR A 112 5.43 -4.32 7.18
CA TYR A 112 4.03 -4.74 7.12
C TYR A 112 3.14 -3.55 6.78
N LEU A 113 2.05 -3.85 6.10
CA LEU A 113 0.96 -2.91 5.84
C LEU A 113 -0.23 -3.34 6.70
N THR A 114 -0.66 -2.48 7.61
CA THR A 114 -1.86 -2.72 8.40
C THR A 114 -2.97 -1.81 7.86
N ILE A 115 -4.07 -2.44 7.45
CA ILE A 115 -5.23 -1.75 6.86
C ILE A 115 -6.38 -1.81 7.84
N SER A 116 -6.94 -0.64 8.16
CA SER A 116 -8.12 -0.52 9.01
C SER A 116 -8.99 0.65 8.57
N TYR A 117 -10.21 0.71 9.07
CA TYR A 117 -11.11 1.86 8.87
C TYR A 117 -10.99 2.80 10.04
N ALA A 118 -11.13 4.10 9.76
CA ALA A 118 -11.27 5.11 10.80
C ALA A 118 -12.59 4.90 11.56
N ASP A 119 -12.57 5.20 12.82
CA ASP A 119 -13.74 5.11 13.69
C ASP A 119 -14.75 6.24 13.41
#